data_cd0ab0f1a505dbdd015c8408055b525b
#
_entry.id   cd0ab0f1a505dbdd015c8408055b525b
#
_cell.length_a   1.000
_cell.length_b   1.000
_cell.length_c   1.000
_cell.angle_alpha   90.00
_cell.angle_beta   90.00
_cell.angle_gamma   90.00
#
_symmetry.space_group_name_H-M   'P 1'
#
loop_
_entity.id
_entity.type
_entity.pdbx_description
1 polymer ?
#
loop_
_entity_poly.entity_id
_entity_poly.type
_entity_poly.pdbx_seq_one_letter_code
_entity_poly.pdbx_strand_id
1 'polypeptide(L)'
;MSWYYVPRARAAGGWMPQIGFRKVVRPKTPPVTRYTMQGQAPIGANGVGQSIVSGAGTATVRIGPSGLGTRWYPQQCTLSTSTGANDTSTAIGYLGPVATPSQIVFTSYQAGGDVQGLAVPMLQPGDLLTVVWSGGHAGDLATLQIIGDQTVLIPA
;
A
#
# COMPACT_ATOMS: atom_id res chain seq x y z
N MET A 1 -36.17 -5.92 -18.78
CA MET A 1 -35.94 -5.08 -19.98
C MET A 1 -36.91 -3.92 -19.92
N SER A 2 -36.43 -2.69 -19.98
CA SER A 2 -37.26 -1.50 -19.91
C SER A 2 -37.28 -0.85 -21.29
N TRP A 3 -38.48 -0.55 -21.79
CA TRP A 3 -38.69 0.10 -23.09
C TRP A 3 -38.99 1.58 -22.87
N TYR A 4 -38.33 2.46 -23.57
CA TYR A 4 -38.60 3.89 -23.54
C TYR A 4 -39.12 4.35 -24.91
N TYR A 5 -40.13 5.19 -24.89
CA TYR A 5 -40.67 5.88 -26.05
C TYR A 5 -39.78 7.09 -26.37
N VAL A 6 -39.24 7.13 -27.60
CA VAL A 6 -38.50 8.29 -28.08
C VAL A 6 -39.31 8.89 -29.26
N PRO A 7 -39.95 10.04 -29.08
CA PRO A 7 -40.64 10.69 -30.19
C PRO A 7 -39.63 11.16 -31.23
N ARG A 8 -39.82 10.78 -32.49
CA ARG A 8 -39.07 11.34 -33.61
C ARG A 8 -39.70 12.69 -34.04
N ALA A 9 -38.82 13.69 -34.27
CA ALA A 9 -39.22 14.97 -34.85
C ALA A 9 -39.89 14.77 -36.19
N ARG A 10 -41.02 15.50 -36.46
CA ARG A 10 -41.76 15.51 -37.71
C ARG A 10 -40.88 15.99 -38.86
N ALA A 11 -40.73 15.17 -39.88
CA ALA A 11 -40.38 15.66 -41.20
C ALA A 11 -41.62 16.32 -41.80
N ALA A 12 -41.45 17.48 -42.41
CA ALA A 12 -42.52 18.20 -43.09
C ALA A 12 -43.04 17.38 -44.29
N GLY A 13 -44.24 16.79 -44.13
CA GLY A 13 -44.87 15.97 -45.15
C GLY A 13 -45.72 14.87 -44.53
N GLY A 14 -46.82 15.22 -44.03
CA GLY A 14 -48.01 14.61 -43.51
C GLY A 14 -48.24 13.09 -43.57
N TRP A 15 -47.41 12.25 -42.98
CA TRP A 15 -47.70 10.83 -42.82
C TRP A 15 -47.37 10.36 -41.38
N MET A 16 -48.18 9.45 -40.87
CA MET A 16 -48.17 8.94 -39.49
C MET A 16 -46.78 8.73 -38.89
N PRO A 17 -46.58 9.09 -37.61
CA PRO A 17 -45.31 8.82 -36.94
C PRO A 17 -45.14 7.32 -36.83
N GLN A 18 -44.12 6.78 -37.47
CA GLN A 18 -43.67 5.42 -37.17
C GLN A 18 -43.10 5.40 -35.77
N ILE A 19 -43.79 4.73 -34.86
CA ILE A 19 -43.32 4.47 -33.51
C ILE A 19 -42.21 3.42 -33.61
N GLY A 20 -40.96 3.89 -33.72
CA GLY A 20 -39.79 3.02 -33.71
C GLY A 20 -39.32 2.78 -32.30
N PHE A 21 -39.53 1.59 -31.77
CA PHE A 21 -38.90 1.20 -30.51
C PHE A 21 -37.41 0.91 -30.77
N ARG A 22 -36.57 1.68 -30.16
CA ARG A 22 -35.11 1.38 -30.13
C ARG A 22 -34.79 0.52 -28.90
N LYS A 23 -34.25 -0.65 -29.16
CA LYS A 23 -33.73 -1.50 -28.06
C LYS A 23 -32.55 -0.76 -27.39
N VAL A 24 -32.78 -0.20 -26.22
CA VAL A 24 -31.70 0.38 -25.42
C VAL A 24 -30.93 -0.76 -24.80
N VAL A 25 -29.75 -1.04 -25.36
CA VAL A 25 -28.79 -1.95 -24.73
C VAL A 25 -28.21 -1.21 -23.52
N ARG A 26 -28.66 -1.54 -22.33
CA ARG A 26 -28.00 -1.05 -21.11
C ARG A 26 -26.55 -1.54 -21.13
N PRO A 27 -25.57 -0.67 -20.85
CA PRO A 27 -24.21 -1.14 -20.62
C PRO A 27 -24.26 -2.22 -19.54
N LYS A 28 -23.65 -3.37 -19.81
CA LYS A 28 -23.45 -4.40 -18.78
C LYS A 28 -22.71 -3.73 -17.62
N THR A 29 -23.35 -3.60 -16.48
CA THR A 29 -22.65 -3.18 -15.27
C THR A 29 -21.48 -4.13 -15.08
N PRO A 30 -20.26 -3.63 -14.94
CA PRO A 30 -19.12 -4.51 -14.68
C PRO A 30 -19.44 -5.40 -13.48
N PRO A 31 -19.05 -6.67 -13.48
CA PRO A 31 -19.30 -7.55 -12.36
C PRO A 31 -18.65 -6.93 -11.12
N VAL A 32 -19.44 -6.72 -10.09
CA VAL A 32 -18.94 -6.28 -8.78
C VAL A 32 -18.17 -7.46 -8.20
N THR A 33 -16.85 -7.38 -8.17
CA THR A 33 -16.02 -8.37 -7.50
C THR A 33 -16.30 -8.28 -6.01
N ARG A 34 -16.93 -9.30 -5.46
CA ARG A 34 -17.10 -9.44 -4.01
C ARG A 34 -15.81 -10.01 -3.44
N TYR A 35 -15.38 -9.47 -2.31
CA TYR A 35 -14.23 -9.95 -1.58
C TYR A 35 -14.68 -10.53 -0.25
N THR A 36 -14.16 -11.68 0.11
CA THR A 36 -14.31 -12.27 1.44
C THR A 36 -13.04 -11.98 2.23
N MET A 37 -13.16 -11.51 3.45
CA MET A 37 -12.02 -11.31 4.32
C MET A 37 -11.51 -12.68 4.79
N GLN A 38 -10.32 -13.05 4.37
CA GLN A 38 -9.61 -14.17 4.98
C GLN A 38 -8.98 -13.66 6.27
N GLY A 39 -9.19 -14.33 7.36
CA GLY A 39 -8.86 -13.94 8.73
C GLY A 39 -7.60 -13.10 8.95
N GLN A 40 -7.48 -12.57 10.12
CA GLN A 40 -6.32 -11.82 10.58
C GLN A 40 -5.16 -12.78 10.87
N ALA A 41 -3.96 -12.50 10.38
CA ALA A 41 -2.75 -13.26 10.58
C ALA A 41 -1.57 -12.31 10.84
N PRO A 42 -0.49 -12.74 11.51
CA PRO A 42 0.73 -11.93 11.62
C PRO A 42 1.31 -11.58 10.25
N ILE A 43 1.89 -10.39 10.11
CA ILE A 43 2.63 -9.96 8.90
C ILE A 43 3.80 -10.91 8.62
N GLY A 44 4.50 -11.35 9.67
CA GLY A 44 5.57 -12.35 9.63
C GLY A 44 6.73 -11.95 8.70
N ALA A 45 7.21 -12.91 7.91
CA ALA A 45 8.36 -12.71 7.03
C ALA A 45 8.10 -11.69 5.91
N ASN A 46 6.85 -11.43 5.55
CA ASN A 46 6.51 -10.41 4.55
C ASN A 46 6.85 -8.99 5.03
N GLY A 47 6.96 -8.81 6.35
CA GLY A 47 7.31 -7.54 6.98
C GLY A 47 8.81 -7.31 7.14
N VAL A 48 9.69 -8.07 6.49
CA VAL A 48 11.14 -7.92 6.58
C VAL A 48 11.71 -7.35 5.30
N GLY A 49 12.46 -6.26 5.44
CA GLY A 49 13.22 -5.63 4.35
C GLY A 49 14.66 -5.38 4.75
N GLN A 50 15.57 -5.44 3.80
CA GLN A 50 17.01 -5.29 4.03
C GLN A 50 17.68 -4.44 2.95
N SER A 51 18.75 -3.75 3.34
CA SER A 51 19.60 -2.99 2.42
C SER A 51 21.03 -2.92 2.97
N ILE A 52 22.00 -2.95 2.09
CA ILE A 52 23.42 -2.78 2.48
C ILE A 52 23.71 -1.30 2.71
N VAL A 53 24.39 -1.00 3.82
CA VAL A 53 24.86 0.34 4.12
C VAL A 53 25.95 0.73 3.14
N SER A 54 25.77 1.84 2.45
CA SER A 54 26.72 2.36 1.46
C SER A 54 28.03 2.87 2.09
N GLY A 55 29.04 3.15 1.24
CA GLY A 55 30.28 3.79 1.68
C GLY A 55 30.08 5.19 2.29
N ALA A 56 28.94 5.82 2.06
CA ALA A 56 28.55 7.08 2.70
C ALA A 56 27.86 6.88 4.05
N GLY A 57 27.74 5.64 4.55
CA GLY A 57 27.08 5.33 5.82
C GLY A 57 25.54 5.38 5.74
N THR A 58 24.95 5.25 4.54
CA THR A 58 23.51 5.36 4.35
C THR A 58 22.91 4.08 3.80
N ALA A 59 21.71 3.72 4.25
CA ALA A 59 20.90 2.65 3.68
C ALA A 59 19.44 3.10 3.56
N THR A 60 18.71 2.52 2.62
CA THR A 60 17.27 2.78 2.47
C THR A 60 16.54 1.47 2.27
N VAL A 61 15.57 1.19 3.14
CA VAL A 61 14.67 0.05 3.02
C VAL A 61 13.27 0.56 2.75
N ARG A 62 12.59 -0.07 1.79
CA ARG A 62 11.18 0.20 1.48
C ARG A 62 10.39 -1.08 1.56
N ILE A 63 9.30 -1.07 2.30
CA ILE A 63 8.49 -2.26 2.53
C ILE A 63 7.02 -1.89 2.69
N GLY A 64 6.15 -2.75 2.19
CA GLY A 64 4.71 -2.59 2.28
C GLY A 64 3.98 -3.82 1.75
N PRO A 65 2.66 -3.90 1.88
CA PRO A 65 1.88 -5.04 1.39
C PRO A 65 1.98 -5.14 -0.14
N SER A 66 2.40 -6.31 -0.64
CA SER A 66 2.60 -6.55 -2.08
C SER A 66 1.43 -7.26 -2.75
N GLY A 67 0.56 -7.93 -1.99
CA GLY A 67 -0.58 -8.69 -2.54
C GLY A 67 -1.81 -7.82 -2.77
N LEU A 68 -2.48 -7.97 -3.92
CA LEU A 68 -3.79 -7.37 -4.14
C LEU A 68 -4.76 -7.80 -3.04
N GLY A 69 -5.38 -6.83 -2.37
CA GLY A 69 -6.29 -7.09 -1.25
C GLY A 69 -5.61 -7.36 0.09
N THR A 70 -4.28 -7.39 0.17
CA THR A 70 -3.56 -7.49 1.44
C THR A 70 -3.52 -6.13 2.12
N ARG A 71 -3.83 -6.09 3.42
CA ARG A 71 -3.73 -4.89 4.26
C ARG A 71 -2.91 -5.23 5.48
N TRP A 72 -1.97 -4.36 5.84
CA TRP A 72 -1.19 -4.46 7.07
C TRP A 72 -1.68 -3.47 8.11
N TYR A 73 -1.69 -3.92 9.35
CA TYR A 73 -1.98 -3.12 10.54
C TYR A 73 -0.71 -3.12 11.40
N PRO A 74 0.29 -2.30 11.05
CA PRO A 74 1.57 -2.27 11.75
C PRO A 74 1.38 -1.70 13.15
N GLN A 75 2.05 -2.31 14.13
CA GLN A 75 2.03 -1.89 15.54
C GLN A 75 3.38 -1.32 15.93
N GLN A 76 4.45 -1.99 15.50
CA GLN A 76 5.83 -1.59 15.77
C GLN A 76 6.75 -2.04 14.64
N CYS A 77 7.95 -1.50 14.62
CA CYS A 77 9.04 -2.02 13.81
C CYS A 77 10.30 -2.21 14.62
N THR A 78 11.09 -3.20 14.22
CA THR A 78 12.44 -3.41 14.73
C THR A 78 13.43 -2.96 13.69
N LEU A 79 14.42 -2.20 14.13
CA LEU A 79 15.55 -1.71 13.35
C LEU A 79 16.79 -2.43 13.82
N SER A 80 17.61 -2.92 12.91
CA SER A 80 18.89 -3.54 13.24
C SER A 80 19.90 -3.37 12.11
N THR A 81 21.19 -3.43 12.48
CA THR A 81 22.30 -3.59 11.54
C THR A 81 23.10 -4.83 11.87
N SER A 82 23.94 -5.31 10.96
CA SER A 82 24.79 -6.47 11.23
C SER A 82 25.81 -6.24 12.34
N THR A 83 26.22 -4.99 12.58
CA THR A 83 27.05 -4.60 13.74
C THR A 83 26.25 -4.60 15.06
N GLY A 84 24.91 -4.53 14.97
CA GLY A 84 24.00 -4.60 16.12
C GLY A 84 24.05 -3.36 17.00
N ALA A 85 23.84 -3.55 18.30
CA ALA A 85 23.72 -2.45 19.27
C ALA A 85 24.98 -1.55 19.39
N ASN A 86 26.10 -1.96 18.84
CA ASN A 86 27.31 -1.13 18.79
C ASN A 86 27.28 -0.09 17.64
N ASP A 87 26.31 -0.20 16.73
CA ASP A 87 26.09 0.76 15.66
C ASP A 87 25.21 1.91 16.18
N THR A 88 25.77 3.11 16.24
CA THR A 88 25.10 4.34 16.67
C THR A 88 24.38 5.05 15.52
N SER A 89 24.09 4.35 14.43
CA SER A 89 23.37 4.91 13.29
C SER A 89 22.01 5.47 13.70
N THR A 90 21.58 6.49 12.97
CA THR A 90 20.21 7.02 13.08
C THR A 90 19.34 6.47 11.97
N ALA A 91 18.05 6.28 12.23
CA ALA A 91 17.09 5.92 11.21
C ALA A 91 15.84 6.77 11.32
N ILE A 92 15.33 7.20 10.17
CA ILE A 92 14.08 7.95 10.07
C ILE A 92 13.12 7.16 9.20
N GLY A 93 11.93 6.88 9.73
CA GLY A 93 10.84 6.23 9.02
C GLY A 93 9.87 7.24 8.42
N TYR A 94 9.51 7.04 7.17
CA TYR A 94 8.58 7.87 6.40
C TYR A 94 7.44 7.01 5.83
N LEU A 95 6.24 7.54 5.85
CA LEU A 95 5.12 6.95 5.12
C LEU A 95 5.19 7.39 3.64
N GLY A 96 5.28 6.42 2.74
CA GLY A 96 5.37 6.67 1.30
C GLY A 96 6.68 6.20 0.67
N PRO A 97 6.80 6.28 -0.67
CA PRO A 97 7.95 5.76 -1.41
C PRO A 97 9.19 6.67 -1.34
N VAL A 98 9.03 7.90 -0.87
CA VAL A 98 10.09 8.92 -0.80
C VAL A 98 10.19 9.47 0.62
N ALA A 99 11.41 9.73 1.07
CA ALA A 99 11.68 10.36 2.37
C ALA A 99 11.23 11.83 2.34
N THR A 100 10.02 12.10 2.79
CA THR A 100 9.42 13.43 2.82
C THR A 100 9.25 13.90 4.26
N PRO A 101 9.82 15.03 4.68
CA PRO A 101 9.77 15.48 6.08
C PRO A 101 8.37 15.57 6.70
N SER A 102 7.34 15.86 5.90
CA SER A 102 5.95 15.90 6.37
C SER A 102 5.32 14.51 6.61
N GLN A 103 6.03 13.44 6.27
CA GLN A 103 5.55 12.06 6.37
C GLN A 103 6.38 11.22 7.35
N ILE A 104 7.13 11.87 8.24
CA ILE A 104 7.90 11.18 9.29
C ILE A 104 6.93 10.50 10.25
N VAL A 105 7.15 9.21 10.47
CA VAL A 105 6.38 8.38 11.41
C VAL A 105 7.17 8.01 12.66
N PHE A 106 8.51 7.99 12.57
CA PHE A 106 9.39 7.83 13.71
C PHE A 106 10.82 8.32 13.41
N THR A 107 11.59 8.54 14.46
CA THR A 107 13.05 8.78 14.41
C THR A 107 13.72 7.95 15.50
N SER A 108 14.73 7.16 15.14
CA SER A 108 15.57 6.41 16.04
C SER A 108 17.00 6.94 15.97
N TYR A 109 17.65 7.06 17.13
CA TYR A 109 19.06 7.47 17.28
C TYR A 109 19.99 6.31 17.61
N GLN A 110 19.46 5.09 17.63
CA GLN A 110 20.18 3.85 17.92
C GLN A 110 19.73 2.73 16.98
N ALA A 111 19.70 3.02 15.68
CA ALA A 111 19.11 2.14 14.69
C ALA A 111 19.92 0.86 14.37
N GLY A 112 21.02 0.65 15.07
CA GLY A 112 21.75 -0.62 15.09
C GLY A 112 21.02 -1.74 15.83
N GLY A 113 20.10 -1.38 16.74
CA GLY A 113 19.25 -2.31 17.47
C GLY A 113 18.19 -1.55 18.26
N ASP A 114 17.05 -1.27 17.65
CA ASP A 114 15.98 -0.47 18.27
C ASP A 114 14.58 -0.99 17.88
N VAL A 115 13.60 -0.65 18.71
CA VAL A 115 12.18 -0.96 18.48
C VAL A 115 11.38 0.32 18.57
N GLN A 116 10.67 0.65 17.50
CA GLN A 116 9.84 1.85 17.39
C GLN A 116 8.37 1.50 17.24
N GLY A 117 7.50 2.18 18.01
CA GLY A 117 6.07 2.13 17.79
C GLY A 117 5.69 2.81 16.47
N LEU A 118 4.76 2.23 15.74
CA LEU A 118 4.27 2.79 14.48
C LEU A 118 2.86 3.35 14.67
N ALA A 119 2.73 4.66 14.54
CA ALA A 119 1.43 5.35 14.55
C ALA A 119 0.78 5.35 13.14
N VAL A 120 0.92 4.23 12.42
CA VAL A 120 0.32 4.06 11.09
C VAL A 120 -0.87 3.11 11.22
N PRO A 121 -2.11 3.58 11.01
CA PRO A 121 -3.30 2.76 11.28
C PRO A 121 -3.43 1.57 10.31
N MET A 122 -3.03 1.74 9.07
CA MET A 122 -3.13 0.70 8.04
C MET A 122 -2.26 1.05 6.83
N LEU A 123 -1.66 0.02 6.23
CA LEU A 123 -1.02 0.09 4.90
C LEU A 123 -1.82 -0.76 3.91
N GLN A 124 -2.12 -0.20 2.74
CA GLN A 124 -2.80 -0.86 1.62
C GLN A 124 -1.78 -1.27 0.55
N PRO A 125 -2.15 -2.13 -0.42
CA PRO A 125 -1.30 -2.42 -1.57
C PRO A 125 -0.86 -1.14 -2.28
N GLY A 126 0.46 -0.97 -2.41
CA GLY A 126 1.07 0.23 -2.97
C GLY A 126 1.53 1.26 -1.93
N ASP A 127 1.04 1.19 -0.70
CA ASP A 127 1.60 1.99 0.38
C ASP A 127 2.96 1.41 0.81
N LEU A 128 3.89 2.28 1.14
CA LEU A 128 5.23 1.89 1.57
C LEU A 128 5.61 2.61 2.87
N LEU A 129 6.30 1.89 3.75
CA LEU A 129 7.13 2.45 4.79
C LEU A 129 8.55 2.51 4.26
N THR A 130 9.11 3.71 4.18
CA THR A 130 10.50 3.95 3.78
C THR A 130 11.30 4.30 5.03
N VAL A 131 12.37 3.56 5.30
CA VAL A 131 13.29 3.85 6.39
C VAL A 131 14.66 4.17 5.83
N VAL A 132 15.22 5.28 6.26
CA VAL A 132 16.54 5.76 5.84
C VAL A 132 17.47 5.74 7.03
N TRP A 133 18.54 4.95 6.95
CA TRP A 133 19.65 4.95 7.89
C TRP A 133 20.69 5.97 7.49
N SER A 134 21.36 6.56 8.48
CA SER A 134 22.49 7.50 8.33
C SER A 134 23.51 7.26 9.42
N GLY A 135 24.79 7.36 9.09
CA GLY A 135 25.90 7.16 10.04
C GLY A 135 26.20 5.70 10.37
N GLY A 136 25.71 4.76 9.57
CA GLY A 136 26.00 3.34 9.73
C GLY A 136 27.38 2.95 9.20
N HIS A 137 27.85 1.76 9.59
CA HIS A 137 29.11 1.20 9.07
C HIS A 137 28.94 0.70 7.65
N ALA A 138 29.82 1.13 6.76
CA ALA A 138 29.78 0.70 5.35
C ALA A 138 29.90 -0.84 5.24
N GLY A 139 29.01 -1.44 4.46
CA GLY A 139 28.95 -2.89 4.26
C GLY A 139 28.02 -3.62 5.25
N ASP A 140 27.55 -2.96 6.29
CA ASP A 140 26.54 -3.53 7.20
C ASP A 140 25.22 -3.79 6.49
N LEU A 141 24.49 -4.79 6.96
CA LEU A 141 23.16 -5.09 6.51
C LEU A 141 22.16 -4.40 7.44
N ALA A 142 21.54 -3.32 6.97
CA ALA A 142 20.45 -2.67 7.66
C ALA A 142 19.15 -3.47 7.43
N THR A 143 18.45 -3.83 8.51
CA THR A 143 17.23 -4.63 8.48
C THR A 143 16.11 -3.88 9.16
N LEU A 144 14.98 -3.80 8.47
CA LEU A 144 13.68 -3.35 8.97
C LEU A 144 12.76 -4.55 9.08
N GLN A 145 12.14 -4.75 10.24
CA GLN A 145 11.07 -5.71 10.42
C GLN A 145 9.82 -5.01 10.96
N ILE A 146 8.72 -5.09 10.22
CA ILE A 146 7.41 -4.61 10.68
C ILE A 146 6.70 -5.75 11.41
N ILE A 147 6.22 -5.44 12.61
CA ILE A 147 5.46 -6.34 13.46
C ILE A 147 4.04 -5.81 13.56
N GLY A 148 3.06 -6.69 13.34
CA GLY A 148 1.65 -6.38 13.36
C GLY A 148 0.85 -7.47 12.67
N ASP A 149 -0.38 -7.17 12.35
CA ASP A 149 -1.31 -8.08 11.72
C ASP A 149 -1.56 -7.73 10.26
N GLN A 150 -1.96 -8.71 9.48
CA GLN A 150 -2.41 -8.53 8.11
C GLN A 150 -3.77 -9.18 7.87
N THR A 151 -4.52 -8.62 6.95
CA THR A 151 -5.73 -9.24 6.40
C THR A 151 -5.57 -9.42 4.90
N VAL A 152 -6.11 -10.50 4.36
CA VAL A 152 -6.13 -10.75 2.92
C VAL A 152 -7.58 -10.81 2.47
N LEU A 153 -7.93 -10.02 1.46
CA LEU A 153 -9.22 -10.06 0.81
C LEU A 153 -9.13 -11.03 -0.36
N ILE A 154 -9.93 -12.08 -0.36
CA ILE A 154 -10.02 -13.04 -1.45
C ILE A 154 -11.26 -12.70 -2.29
N PRO A 155 -11.17 -12.70 -3.63
CA PRO A 155 -12.35 -12.66 -4.48
C PRO A 155 -13.27 -13.84 -4.15
N ALA A 156 -14.55 -13.56 -3.94
CA ALA A 156 -15.57 -14.57 -3.65
C ALA A 156 -16.05 -15.25 -4.93
#